data_9bbc68649daf1e315c43ed34cbe5363d
#
_entry.id   9bbc68649daf1e315c43ed34cbe5363d
#
_cell.length_a   1.000
_cell.length_b   1.000
_cell.length_c   1.000
_cell.angle_alpha   90.00
_cell.angle_beta   90.00
_cell.angle_gamma   90.00
#
_symmetry.space_group_name_H-M   'P 1'
#
loop_
_entity.id
_entity.type
_entity.pdbx_description
1 polymer ?
#
loop_
_entity_poly.entity_id
_entity_poly.type
_entity_poly.pdbx_seq_one_letter_code
_entity_poly.pdbx_strand_id
1 'polypeptide(L)'
;MPVSSEASGEWVSVYAVPKMDCPSEERMIRLALNGFDEIRTLSFDLSNRRLKVVHDGEVEPVTSKLKTLGLGASLQETVAANPETIKAAEFSAASAKQESGTLRWLLGINALLFVVEMTAGLIARSTGLIGESLDNFADAAVYGLALYAVGHSVKMQVRAAHLAGV
;
A
#
# COMPACT_ATOMS: atom_id res chain seq x y z
N MET A 1 24.15 -7.10 42.63
CA MET A 1 22.72 -6.96 42.28
C MET A 1 22.67 -6.86 40.78
N PRO A 2 22.09 -7.83 40.07
CA PRO A 2 21.92 -7.73 38.62
C PRO A 2 20.76 -6.79 38.36
N VAL A 3 21.04 -5.75 37.60
CA VAL A 3 20.02 -4.87 37.03
C VAL A 3 19.25 -5.71 36.02
N SER A 4 18.02 -6.05 36.37
CA SER A 4 17.05 -6.62 35.44
C SER A 4 16.80 -5.59 34.35
N SER A 5 17.42 -5.74 33.19
CA SER A 5 16.95 -5.09 31.98
C SER A 5 15.61 -5.73 31.66
N GLU A 6 14.53 -5.05 32.03
CA GLU A 6 13.21 -5.31 31.46
C GLU A 6 13.36 -5.09 29.95
N ALA A 7 13.55 -6.20 29.22
CA ALA A 7 13.39 -6.20 27.80
C ALA A 7 11.94 -5.76 27.55
N SER A 8 11.76 -4.55 27.05
CA SER A 8 10.49 -4.11 26.47
C SER A 8 10.12 -5.18 25.46
N GLY A 9 9.02 -5.91 25.74
CA GLY A 9 8.67 -7.14 25.03
C GLY A 9 8.15 -6.89 23.61
N GLU A 10 8.91 -6.19 22.81
CA GLU A 10 8.63 -6.00 21.38
C GLU A 10 9.07 -7.22 20.58
N TRP A 11 8.18 -7.72 19.76
CA TRP A 11 8.38 -8.87 18.91
C TRP A 11 8.15 -8.52 17.46
N VAL A 12 8.86 -9.19 16.56
CA VAL A 12 8.62 -9.18 15.13
C VAL A 12 8.14 -10.54 14.70
N SER A 13 6.89 -10.63 14.26
CA SER A 13 6.32 -11.84 13.68
C SER A 13 6.28 -11.73 12.17
N VAL A 14 6.81 -12.73 11.48
CA VAL A 14 6.84 -12.81 10.02
C VAL A 14 5.82 -13.84 9.56
N TYR A 15 4.92 -13.41 8.67
CA TYR A 15 3.91 -14.26 8.05
C TYR A 15 4.21 -14.43 6.56
N ALA A 16 4.06 -15.64 6.06
CA ALA A 16 3.84 -15.87 4.64
C ALA A 16 2.34 -15.70 4.35
N VAL A 17 2.01 -14.93 3.31
CA VAL A 17 0.63 -14.66 2.90
C VAL A 17 0.50 -14.90 1.38
N PRO A 18 0.39 -16.18 0.96
CA PRO A 18 0.52 -16.58 -0.45
C PRO A 18 -0.42 -15.89 -1.43
N LYS A 19 -1.59 -15.44 -0.95
CA LYS A 19 -2.57 -14.73 -1.78
C LYS A 19 -2.47 -13.20 -1.67
N MET A 20 -1.43 -12.68 -1.05
CA MET A 20 -1.16 -11.24 -0.99
C MET A 20 -0.23 -10.88 -2.14
N ASP A 21 -0.79 -10.56 -3.28
CA ASP A 21 -0.05 -10.20 -4.49
C ASP A 21 -0.36 -8.79 -5.02
N CYS A 22 -1.27 -8.08 -4.35
CA CYS A 22 -1.60 -6.71 -4.73
C CYS A 22 -1.91 -5.81 -3.50
N PRO A 23 -1.92 -4.48 -3.69
CA PRO A 23 -2.22 -3.52 -2.62
C PRO A 23 -3.62 -3.66 -1.98
N SER A 24 -4.56 -4.35 -2.63
CA SER A 24 -5.89 -4.59 -2.05
C SER A 24 -5.87 -5.53 -0.87
N GLU A 25 -5.07 -6.60 -0.95
CA GLU A 25 -4.88 -7.56 0.15
C GLU A 25 -4.13 -6.91 1.31
N GLU A 26 -3.11 -6.07 1.00
CA GLU A 26 -2.43 -5.26 2.02
C GLU A 26 -3.44 -4.40 2.78
N ARG A 27 -4.30 -3.68 2.05
CA ARG A 27 -5.31 -2.81 2.66
C ARG A 27 -6.33 -3.60 3.48
N MET A 28 -6.74 -4.77 3.01
CA MET A 28 -7.64 -5.67 3.74
C MET A 28 -7.01 -6.11 5.06
N ILE A 29 -5.73 -6.48 5.06
CA ILE A 29 -4.99 -6.85 6.27
C ILE A 29 -4.88 -5.65 7.21
N ARG A 30 -4.50 -4.46 6.73
CA ARG A 30 -4.44 -3.25 7.54
C ARG A 30 -5.76 -2.94 8.23
N LEU A 31 -6.87 -3.02 7.49
CA LEU A 31 -8.20 -2.78 8.06
C LEU A 31 -8.59 -3.84 9.10
N ALA A 32 -8.27 -5.10 8.83
CA ALA A 32 -8.57 -6.19 9.75
C ALA A 32 -7.79 -6.11 11.07
N LEU A 33 -6.58 -5.57 11.02
CA LEU A 33 -5.69 -5.43 12.17
C LEU A 33 -5.75 -4.05 12.84
N ASN A 34 -6.54 -3.11 12.32
CA ASN A 34 -6.62 -1.73 12.83
C ASN A 34 -7.19 -1.58 14.26
N GLY A 35 -7.72 -2.64 14.85
CA GLY A 35 -8.24 -2.63 16.23
C GLY A 35 -7.33 -3.32 17.25
N PHE A 36 -6.11 -3.67 16.87
CA PHE A 36 -5.13 -4.32 17.75
C PHE A 36 -4.14 -3.28 18.27
N ASP A 37 -4.36 -2.80 19.50
CA ASP A 37 -3.52 -1.77 20.13
C ASP A 37 -2.09 -2.23 20.39
N GLU A 38 -1.87 -3.56 20.44
CA GLU A 38 -0.56 -4.20 20.62
C GLU A 38 0.31 -4.15 19.35
N ILE A 39 -0.27 -3.83 18.17
CA ILE A 39 0.46 -3.74 16.91
C ILE A 39 1.01 -2.33 16.73
N ARG A 40 2.33 -2.22 16.67
CA ARG A 40 3.03 -0.96 16.41
C ARG A 40 3.18 -0.66 14.93
N THR A 41 3.61 -1.64 14.16
CA THR A 41 3.93 -1.44 12.75
C THR A 41 3.62 -2.67 11.92
N LEU A 42 3.09 -2.43 10.72
CA LEU A 42 2.89 -3.43 9.68
C LEU A 42 3.77 -3.08 8.48
N SER A 43 4.63 -4.01 8.09
CA SER A 43 5.46 -3.89 6.89
C SER A 43 5.11 -5.00 5.91
N PHE A 44 4.81 -4.62 4.67
CA PHE A 44 4.37 -5.52 3.61
C PHE A 44 5.43 -5.63 2.53
N ASP A 45 5.70 -6.86 2.13
CA ASP A 45 6.52 -7.20 0.97
C ASP A 45 5.64 -8.00 0.00
N LEU A 46 5.01 -7.28 -0.93
CA LEU A 46 4.11 -7.88 -1.91
C LEU A 46 4.86 -8.82 -2.85
N SER A 47 6.10 -8.49 -3.22
CA SER A 47 6.92 -9.29 -4.12
C SER A 47 7.23 -10.67 -3.56
N ASN A 48 7.53 -10.75 -2.27
CA ASN A 48 7.81 -11.99 -1.55
C ASN A 48 6.60 -12.53 -0.79
N ARG A 49 5.44 -11.85 -0.89
CA ARG A 49 4.20 -12.24 -0.21
C ARG A 49 4.37 -12.43 1.30
N ARG A 50 5.09 -11.49 1.92
CA ARG A 50 5.41 -11.50 3.34
C ARG A 50 4.82 -10.30 4.05
N LEU A 51 4.33 -10.57 5.27
CA LEU A 51 3.89 -9.55 6.22
C LEU A 51 4.78 -9.64 7.45
N LYS A 52 5.35 -8.52 7.87
CA LYS A 52 6.02 -8.38 9.18
C LYS A 52 5.12 -7.55 10.09
N VAL A 53 4.91 -8.08 11.28
CA VAL A 53 4.10 -7.44 12.33
C VAL A 53 5.02 -7.17 13.51
N VAL A 54 5.21 -5.90 13.85
CA VAL A 54 5.89 -5.48 15.09
C VAL A 54 4.81 -5.31 16.15
N HIS A 55 4.91 -6.04 17.26
CA HIS A 55 3.88 -6.06 18.30
C HIS A 55 4.49 -6.26 19.70
N ASP A 56 3.73 -5.87 20.73
CA ASP A 56 4.13 -5.97 22.13
C ASP A 56 3.47 -7.15 22.88
N GLY A 57 2.45 -7.78 22.28
CA GLY A 57 1.61 -8.77 22.92
C GLY A 57 1.70 -10.15 22.30
N GLU A 58 0.71 -11.00 22.62
CA GLU A 58 0.58 -12.33 22.07
C GLU A 58 0.29 -12.29 20.56
N VAL A 59 0.94 -13.18 19.83
CA VAL A 59 0.81 -13.29 18.38
C VAL A 59 -0.45 -14.05 17.93
N GLU A 60 -1.04 -14.86 18.80
CA GLU A 60 -2.15 -15.75 18.43
C GLU A 60 -3.43 -14.99 18.01
N PRO A 61 -3.84 -13.88 18.66
CA PRO A 61 -5.00 -13.10 18.20
C PRO A 61 -4.80 -12.57 16.78
N VAL A 62 -3.58 -12.06 16.47
CA VAL A 62 -3.20 -11.57 15.14
C VAL A 62 -3.24 -12.73 14.12
N THR A 63 -2.66 -13.88 14.47
CA THR A 63 -2.65 -15.07 13.62
C THR A 63 -4.06 -15.53 13.29
N SER A 64 -4.92 -15.63 14.31
CA SER A 64 -6.32 -16.03 14.14
C SER A 64 -7.07 -15.06 13.23
N LYS A 65 -6.87 -13.76 13.41
CA LYS A 65 -7.48 -12.73 12.56
C LYS A 65 -7.02 -12.84 11.11
N LEU A 66 -5.73 -13.01 10.88
CA LEU A 66 -5.18 -13.16 9.53
C LEU A 66 -5.73 -14.41 8.82
N LYS A 67 -5.90 -15.52 9.54
CA LYS A 67 -6.51 -16.75 8.99
C LYS A 67 -7.95 -16.53 8.51
N THR A 68 -8.73 -15.69 9.20
CA THR A 68 -10.13 -15.40 8.81
C THR A 68 -10.24 -14.65 7.48
N LEU A 69 -9.18 -13.99 7.02
CA LEU A 69 -9.18 -13.26 5.75
C LEU A 69 -9.10 -14.19 4.53
N GLY A 70 -8.79 -15.47 4.70
CA GLY A 70 -8.74 -16.45 3.61
C GLY A 70 -7.57 -16.25 2.64
N LEU A 71 -6.56 -15.43 3.01
CA LEU A 71 -5.38 -15.15 2.20
C LEU A 71 -4.27 -16.21 2.33
N GLY A 72 -4.51 -17.25 3.13
CA GLY A 72 -3.55 -18.33 3.36
C GLY A 72 -2.41 -17.95 4.30
N ALA A 73 -2.62 -16.96 5.18
CA ALA A 73 -1.62 -16.49 6.10
C ALA A 73 -1.14 -17.59 7.04
N SER A 74 0.17 -17.75 7.15
CA SER A 74 0.85 -18.67 8.06
C SER A 74 2.02 -18.01 8.74
N LEU A 75 2.08 -18.12 10.07
CA LEU A 75 3.21 -17.63 10.85
C LEU A 75 4.45 -18.45 10.51
N GLN A 76 5.54 -17.79 10.18
CA GLN A 76 6.82 -18.40 9.85
C GLN A 76 7.77 -18.37 11.04
N GLU A 77 7.91 -17.20 11.65
CA GLU A 77 8.80 -17.01 12.80
C GLU A 77 8.31 -15.84 13.67
N THR A 78 8.67 -15.87 14.92
CA THR A 78 8.55 -14.74 15.85
C THR A 78 9.88 -14.60 16.57
N VAL A 79 10.49 -13.42 16.45
CA VAL A 79 11.78 -13.09 17.04
C VAL A 79 11.66 -11.83 17.90
N ALA A 80 12.49 -11.74 18.93
CA ALA A 80 12.55 -10.49 19.70
C ALA A 80 12.97 -9.34 18.77
N ALA A 81 12.25 -8.24 18.86
CA ALA A 81 12.54 -7.07 18.04
C ALA A 81 13.87 -6.45 18.49
N ASN A 82 14.73 -6.17 17.53
CA ASN A 82 15.90 -5.34 17.75
C ASN A 82 15.68 -3.96 17.11
N PRO A 83 16.42 -2.92 17.53
CA PRO A 83 16.24 -1.56 17.00
C PRO A 83 16.40 -1.45 15.49
N GLU A 84 17.19 -2.32 14.87
CA GLU A 84 17.42 -2.32 13.42
C GLU A 84 16.22 -2.91 12.68
N THR A 85 15.62 -4.00 13.20
CA THR A 85 14.43 -4.62 12.59
C THR A 85 13.20 -3.72 12.69
N ILE A 86 13.05 -2.98 13.79
CA ILE A 86 11.98 -1.99 13.98
C ILE A 86 12.14 -0.87 12.96
N LYS A 87 13.33 -0.25 12.90
CA LYS A 87 13.61 0.83 11.92
C LYS A 87 13.40 0.39 10.47
N ALA A 88 13.83 -0.83 10.12
CA ALA A 88 13.61 -1.37 8.78
C ALA A 88 12.12 -1.55 8.46
N ALA A 89 11.32 -2.02 9.42
CA ALA A 89 9.87 -2.15 9.25
C ALA A 89 9.17 -0.79 9.12
N GLU A 90 9.55 0.18 9.96
CA GLU A 90 9.04 1.55 9.89
C GLU A 90 9.40 2.24 8.57
N PHE A 91 10.64 2.09 8.10
CA PHE A 91 11.08 2.63 6.83
C PHE A 91 10.30 2.06 5.65
N SER A 92 10.07 0.73 5.64
CA SER A 92 9.26 0.08 4.61
C SER A 92 7.80 0.57 4.62
N ALA A 93 7.22 0.75 5.81
CA ALA A 93 5.86 1.27 5.96
C ALA A 93 5.75 2.74 5.51
N ALA A 94 6.75 3.57 5.81
CA ALA A 94 6.81 4.96 5.39
C ALA A 94 6.96 5.10 3.87
N SER A 95 7.80 4.27 3.24
CA SER A 95 8.02 4.27 1.79
C SER A 95 6.75 3.93 1.03
N ALA A 96 5.99 2.92 1.44
CA ALA A 96 4.71 2.55 0.82
C ALA A 96 3.67 3.68 0.93
N LYS A 97 3.65 4.41 2.04
CA LYS A 97 2.77 5.58 2.22
C LYS A 97 3.16 6.74 1.31
N GLN A 98 4.44 6.96 1.10
CA GLN A 98 4.97 8.01 0.23
C GLN A 98 4.63 7.75 -1.24
N GLU A 99 4.71 6.49 -1.71
CA GLU A 99 4.38 6.10 -3.08
C GLU A 99 2.92 6.42 -3.44
N SER A 100 1.98 6.10 -2.55
CA SER A 100 0.57 6.44 -2.77
C SER A 100 0.31 7.95 -2.78
N GLY A 101 1.08 8.73 -2.04
CA GLY A 101 1.06 10.18 -2.06
C GLY A 101 1.50 10.74 -3.40
N THR A 102 2.59 10.21 -3.96
CA THR A 102 3.13 10.62 -5.26
C THR A 102 2.12 10.41 -6.39
N LEU A 103 1.43 9.26 -6.43
CA LEU A 103 0.39 8.99 -7.43
C LEU A 103 -0.76 10.01 -7.38
N ARG A 104 -1.18 10.45 -6.19
CA ARG A 104 -2.21 11.48 -6.04
C ARG A 104 -1.76 12.84 -6.57
N TRP A 105 -0.49 13.20 -6.33
CA TRP A 105 0.10 14.42 -6.85
C TRP A 105 0.19 14.38 -8.38
N LEU A 106 0.66 13.28 -8.97
CA LEU A 106 0.71 13.11 -10.43
C LEU A 106 -0.68 13.21 -11.05
N LEU A 107 -1.68 12.54 -10.47
CA LEU A 107 -3.07 12.67 -10.89
C LEU A 107 -3.54 14.13 -10.85
N GLY A 108 -3.28 14.84 -9.75
CA GLY A 108 -3.69 16.24 -9.58
C GLY A 108 -3.04 17.18 -10.60
N ILE A 109 -1.74 17.02 -10.84
CA ILE A 109 -0.98 17.81 -11.81
C ILE A 109 -1.50 17.59 -13.24
N ASN A 110 -1.63 16.34 -13.67
CA ASN A 110 -2.12 16.01 -15.01
C ASN A 110 -3.56 16.47 -15.24
N ALA A 111 -4.42 16.33 -14.23
CA ALA A 111 -5.79 16.85 -14.32
C ALA A 111 -5.84 18.39 -14.43
N LEU A 112 -4.98 19.10 -13.71
CA LEU A 112 -4.86 20.55 -13.80
C LEU A 112 -4.35 20.98 -15.18
N LEU A 113 -3.27 20.36 -15.67
CA LEU A 113 -2.70 20.64 -16.98
C LEU A 113 -3.73 20.40 -18.09
N PHE A 114 -4.47 19.29 -18.03
CA PHE A 114 -5.58 19.04 -18.95
C PHE A 114 -6.56 20.21 -19.03
N VAL A 115 -7.03 20.69 -17.88
CA VAL A 115 -8.01 21.79 -17.84
C VAL A 115 -7.44 23.08 -18.40
N VAL A 116 -6.21 23.43 -18.03
CA VAL A 116 -5.54 24.67 -18.47
C VAL A 116 -5.26 24.62 -19.97
N GLU A 117 -4.68 23.57 -20.48
CA GLU A 117 -4.31 23.43 -21.88
C GLU A 117 -5.53 23.28 -22.79
N MET A 118 -6.54 22.52 -22.37
CA MET A 118 -7.81 22.42 -23.10
C MET A 118 -8.47 23.80 -23.24
N THR A 119 -8.54 24.55 -22.14
CA THR A 119 -9.14 25.89 -22.14
C THR A 119 -8.35 26.85 -23.04
N ALA A 120 -7.02 26.86 -22.88
CA ALA A 120 -6.15 27.69 -23.70
C ALA A 120 -6.20 27.27 -25.19
N GLY A 121 -6.21 25.97 -25.48
CA GLY A 121 -6.31 25.44 -26.83
C GLY A 121 -7.60 25.83 -27.55
N LEU A 122 -8.73 25.78 -26.83
CA LEU A 122 -10.04 26.22 -27.37
C LEU A 122 -10.08 27.69 -27.63
N ILE A 123 -9.57 28.52 -26.73
CA ILE A 123 -9.50 30.00 -26.88
C ILE A 123 -8.57 30.38 -28.05
N ALA A 124 -7.39 29.79 -28.09
CA ALA A 124 -6.38 30.06 -29.12
C ALA A 124 -6.65 29.35 -30.45
N ARG A 125 -7.67 28.48 -30.52
CA ARG A 125 -7.94 27.61 -31.67
C ARG A 125 -6.71 26.78 -32.08
N SER A 126 -5.93 26.34 -31.11
CA SER A 126 -4.71 25.57 -31.29
C SER A 126 -4.96 24.07 -31.19
N THR A 127 -4.88 23.36 -32.32
CA THR A 127 -5.00 21.91 -32.32
C THR A 127 -3.86 21.21 -31.59
N GLY A 128 -2.67 21.80 -31.54
CA GLY A 128 -1.53 21.28 -30.80
C GLY A 128 -1.80 21.26 -29.29
N LEU A 129 -2.25 22.40 -28.73
CA LEU A 129 -2.60 22.46 -27.28
C LEU A 129 -3.76 21.53 -26.92
N ILE A 130 -4.74 21.39 -27.82
CA ILE A 130 -5.84 20.43 -27.61
C ILE A 130 -5.32 18.98 -27.61
N GLY A 131 -4.40 18.65 -28.51
CA GLY A 131 -3.77 17.33 -28.55
C GLY A 131 -2.99 17.03 -27.27
N GLU A 132 -2.16 17.96 -26.81
CA GLU A 132 -1.38 17.81 -25.57
C GLU A 132 -2.26 17.68 -24.32
N SER A 133 -3.37 18.42 -24.29
CA SER A 133 -4.33 18.29 -23.21
C SER A 133 -4.95 16.89 -23.14
N LEU A 134 -5.17 16.23 -24.28
CA LEU A 134 -5.69 14.85 -24.31
C LEU A 134 -4.69 13.84 -23.77
N ASP A 135 -3.38 14.05 -23.96
CA ASP A 135 -2.33 13.21 -23.37
C ASP A 135 -2.34 13.36 -21.83
N ASN A 136 -2.43 14.57 -21.31
CA ASN A 136 -2.58 14.81 -19.87
C ASN A 136 -3.87 14.20 -19.31
N PHE A 137 -4.95 14.18 -20.07
CA PHE A 137 -6.18 13.49 -19.69
C PHE A 137 -5.99 11.96 -19.62
N ALA A 138 -5.30 11.39 -20.61
CA ALA A 138 -5.02 9.95 -20.63
C ALA A 138 -4.16 9.55 -19.42
N ASP A 139 -3.13 10.31 -19.10
CA ASP A 139 -2.29 10.09 -17.92
C ASP A 139 -3.10 10.22 -16.62
N ALA A 140 -3.91 11.25 -16.49
CA ALA A 140 -4.79 11.40 -15.33
C ALA A 140 -5.77 10.22 -15.19
N ALA A 141 -6.31 9.72 -16.31
CA ALA A 141 -7.19 8.56 -16.31
C ALA A 141 -6.47 7.28 -15.85
N VAL A 142 -5.22 7.05 -16.31
CA VAL A 142 -4.40 5.92 -15.87
C VAL A 142 -4.10 5.99 -14.38
N TYR A 143 -3.64 7.14 -13.87
CA TYR A 143 -3.39 7.32 -12.43
C TYR A 143 -4.68 7.21 -11.60
N GLY A 144 -5.79 7.75 -12.09
CA GLY A 144 -7.11 7.63 -11.44
C GLY A 144 -7.58 6.17 -11.36
N LEU A 145 -7.43 5.40 -12.45
CA LEU A 145 -7.72 3.98 -12.48
C LEU A 145 -6.81 3.18 -11.55
N ALA A 146 -5.52 3.49 -11.50
CA ALA A 146 -4.57 2.85 -10.59
C ALA A 146 -4.96 3.10 -9.13
N LEU A 147 -5.25 4.34 -8.74
CA LEU A 147 -5.71 4.69 -7.40
C LEU A 147 -7.05 4.05 -7.04
N TYR A 148 -7.98 3.98 -8.01
CA TYR A 148 -9.26 3.32 -7.83
C TYR A 148 -9.08 1.81 -7.63
N ALA A 149 -8.22 1.18 -8.43
CA ALA A 149 -7.92 -0.24 -8.36
C ALA A 149 -7.26 -0.65 -7.03
N VAL A 150 -6.37 0.18 -6.48
CA VAL A 150 -5.73 -0.05 -5.15
C VAL A 150 -6.75 -0.23 -4.01
N GLY A 151 -7.97 0.29 -4.16
CA GLY A 151 -9.05 0.14 -3.17
C GLY A 151 -10.04 -0.99 -3.43
N HIS A 152 -9.90 -1.75 -4.53
CA HIS A 152 -10.92 -2.69 -5.00
C HIS A 152 -10.36 -4.10 -5.27
N SER A 153 -11.24 -5.09 -5.45
CA SER A 153 -10.86 -6.49 -5.64
C SER A 153 -10.03 -6.74 -6.91
N VAL A 154 -9.24 -7.82 -6.93
CA VAL A 154 -8.39 -8.27 -8.05
C VAL A 154 -9.11 -8.24 -9.40
N LYS A 155 -10.40 -8.63 -9.45
CA LYS A 155 -11.21 -8.58 -10.69
C LYS A 155 -11.36 -7.17 -11.26
N MET A 156 -11.40 -6.16 -10.42
CA MET A 156 -11.50 -4.75 -10.83
C MET A 156 -10.15 -4.22 -11.28
N GLN A 157 -9.05 -4.66 -10.67
CA GLN A 157 -7.69 -4.28 -11.08
C GLN A 157 -7.37 -4.83 -12.47
N VAL A 158 -7.70 -6.09 -12.75
CA VAL A 158 -7.54 -6.70 -14.08
C VAL A 158 -8.37 -5.94 -15.13
N ARG A 159 -9.60 -5.53 -14.81
CA ARG A 159 -10.41 -4.71 -15.72
C ARG A 159 -9.82 -3.32 -15.93
N ALA A 160 -9.31 -2.70 -14.88
CA ALA A 160 -8.65 -1.39 -14.98
C ALA A 160 -7.38 -1.47 -15.83
N ALA A 161 -6.56 -2.51 -15.68
CA ALA A 161 -5.39 -2.74 -16.50
C ALA A 161 -5.75 -2.93 -18.00
N HIS A 162 -6.77 -3.72 -18.29
CA HIS A 162 -7.26 -3.87 -19.67
C HIS A 162 -7.80 -2.57 -20.27
N LEU A 163 -8.45 -1.71 -19.48
CA LEU A 163 -8.91 -0.40 -19.94
C LEU A 163 -7.76 0.59 -20.15
N ALA A 164 -6.68 0.46 -19.40
CA ALA A 164 -5.46 1.26 -19.56
C ALA A 164 -4.54 0.78 -20.71
N GLY A 165 -4.90 -0.31 -21.42
CA GLY A 165 -4.18 -0.80 -22.58
C GLY A 165 -2.93 -1.63 -22.27
N VAL A 166 -2.84 -2.23 -21.09
CA VAL A 166 -1.76 -3.11 -20.64
C VAL A 166 -2.22 -4.56 -20.63
#